data_2a818a78eb376195b8309b0da63022df
#
_entry.id   2a818a78eb376195b8309b0da63022df
#
_cell.length_a   1.000
_cell.length_b   1.000
_cell.length_c   1.000
_cell.angle_alpha   90.00
_cell.angle_beta   90.00
_cell.angle_gamma   90.00
#
_symmetry.space_group_name_H-M   'P 1'
#
loop_
_entity.id
_entity.type
_entity.pdbx_description
1 polymer ?
#
loop_
_entity_poly.entity_id
_entity_poly.type
_entity_poly.pdbx_seq_one_letter_code
_entity_poly.pdbx_strand_id
1 'polypeptide(L)'
;QPQMCIRDSSNENALDERAHDDRGSMTSSLKESAEAVGERMQANRDAYEQGLAEERAIRERMGRSGEDDRAQDSRAKGRVTVSFSLTDPVRTRRYLEVPAYQCEGGGEVVVGITVNPSGEVVAAKVASGGDDCMREAALEAARNSLFNIDDSAPARQSGTITYLFIPQ
;
A
#
# COMPACT_ATOMS: atom_id res chain seq x y z
N GLN A 1 80.66 19.16 51.57
CA GLN A 1 79.66 18.17 52.01
C GLN A 1 78.55 18.10 50.93
N PRO A 2 78.25 16.90 50.36
CA PRO A 2 77.15 16.75 49.45
C PRO A 2 75.84 16.62 50.23
N GLN A 3 74.87 17.48 49.92
CA GLN A 3 73.51 17.30 50.35
C GLN A 3 72.86 16.10 49.59
N MET A 4 72.52 15.11 50.36
CA MET A 4 71.62 14.01 49.85
C MET A 4 70.26 14.56 49.69
N CYS A 5 69.75 14.59 48.45
CA CYS A 5 68.34 14.67 48.17
C CYS A 5 67.65 13.34 48.52
N ILE A 6 66.94 13.36 49.64
CA ILE A 6 66.04 12.27 49.98
C ILE A 6 64.86 12.35 48.92
N ARG A 7 64.87 11.43 47.98
CA ARG A 7 63.69 11.18 47.15
C ARG A 7 62.57 10.64 48.03
N ASP A 8 61.55 11.38 48.19
CA ASP A 8 60.41 10.99 48.94
C ASP A 8 59.62 9.91 48.09
N SER A 9 59.89 8.66 48.42
CA SER A 9 59.34 7.46 47.77
C SER A 9 57.81 7.37 47.97
N SER A 10 57.29 8.14 48.91
CA SER A 10 55.85 8.13 49.25
C SER A 10 54.97 8.79 48.20
N ASN A 11 55.53 9.73 47.43
CA ASN A 11 54.73 10.51 46.46
C ASN A 11 54.58 9.80 45.09
N GLU A 12 55.53 8.94 44.75
CA GLU A 12 55.47 8.15 43.50
C GLU A 12 54.42 7.06 43.61
N ASN A 13 54.26 6.39 44.73
CA ASN A 13 53.25 5.38 44.95
C ASN A 13 51.83 5.95 44.98
N ALA A 14 51.66 7.15 45.57
CA ALA A 14 50.34 7.83 45.61
C ALA A 14 49.87 8.31 44.23
N LEU A 15 50.79 8.68 43.35
CA LEU A 15 50.49 9.04 41.97
C LEU A 15 50.14 7.82 41.10
N ASP A 16 50.79 6.68 41.35
CA ASP A 16 50.54 5.46 40.62
C ASP A 16 49.21 4.78 41.02
N GLU A 17 48.86 4.82 42.32
CA GLU A 17 47.55 4.38 42.80
C GLU A 17 46.41 5.22 42.25
N ARG A 18 46.55 6.56 42.21
CA ARG A 18 45.53 7.44 41.60
C ARG A 18 45.37 7.20 40.09
N ALA A 19 46.47 6.99 39.38
CA ALA A 19 46.44 6.68 37.95
C ALA A 19 45.80 5.31 37.67
N HIS A 20 45.89 4.37 38.60
CA HIS A 20 45.29 3.05 38.50
C HIS A 20 43.77 3.09 38.77
N ASP A 21 43.33 3.87 39.77
CA ASP A 21 41.92 4.10 40.07
C ASP A 21 41.22 4.86 38.96
N ASP A 22 41.84 5.88 38.37
CA ASP A 22 41.28 6.63 37.24
C ASP A 22 41.10 5.76 35.99
N ARG A 23 42.01 4.84 35.71
CA ARG A 23 41.87 3.87 34.61
C ARG A 23 40.74 2.89 34.87
N GLY A 24 40.60 2.41 36.09
CA GLY A 24 39.51 1.52 36.49
C GLY A 24 38.16 2.19 36.36
N SER A 25 38.03 3.44 36.76
CA SER A 25 36.80 4.23 36.61
C SER A 25 36.47 4.52 35.16
N MET A 26 37.41 4.88 34.31
CA MET A 26 37.20 5.10 32.87
C MET A 26 36.76 3.83 32.14
N THR A 27 37.38 2.70 32.47
CA THR A 27 37.02 1.43 31.83
C THR A 27 35.63 0.94 32.22
N SER A 28 35.22 1.15 33.48
CA SER A 28 33.84 0.79 33.90
C SER A 28 32.80 1.70 33.28
N SER A 29 33.06 3.01 33.21
CA SER A 29 32.15 3.95 32.54
C SER A 29 32.00 3.69 31.03
N LEU A 30 33.10 3.34 30.36
CA LEU A 30 33.04 2.94 28.93
C LEU A 30 32.26 1.64 28.72
N LYS A 31 32.38 0.70 29.67
CA LYS A 31 31.66 -0.55 29.62
C LYS A 31 30.15 -0.36 29.80
N GLU A 32 29.75 0.42 30.80
CA GLU A 32 28.34 0.81 31.00
C GLU A 32 27.76 1.55 29.79
N SER A 33 28.55 2.45 29.20
CA SER A 33 28.11 3.16 27.99
C SER A 33 27.95 2.23 26.79
N ALA A 34 28.86 1.27 26.64
CA ALA A 34 28.79 0.28 25.57
C ALA A 34 27.59 -0.67 25.74
N GLU A 35 27.29 -1.08 26.96
CA GLU A 35 26.12 -1.90 27.29
C GLU A 35 24.83 -1.13 27.02
N ALA A 36 24.72 0.12 27.45
CA ALA A 36 23.56 0.97 27.19
C ALA A 36 23.33 1.24 25.69
N VAL A 37 24.38 1.38 24.89
CA VAL A 37 24.28 1.49 23.44
C VAL A 37 23.82 0.17 22.84
N GLY A 38 24.35 -0.96 23.33
CA GLY A 38 23.94 -2.30 22.90
C GLY A 38 22.44 -2.54 23.12
N GLU A 39 21.93 -2.22 24.31
CA GLU A 39 20.51 -2.34 24.64
C GLU A 39 19.62 -1.46 23.75
N ARG A 40 20.04 -0.20 23.49
CA ARG A 40 19.31 0.69 22.57
C ARG A 40 19.30 0.16 21.13
N MET A 41 20.41 -0.39 20.67
CA MET A 41 20.48 -0.99 19.33
C MET A 41 19.58 -2.22 19.23
N GLN A 42 19.51 -3.02 20.27
CA GLN A 42 18.63 -4.18 20.32
C GLN A 42 17.15 -3.79 20.34
N ALA A 43 16.78 -2.83 21.19
CA ALA A 43 15.42 -2.28 21.24
C ALA A 43 14.99 -1.66 19.90
N ASN A 44 15.88 -0.95 19.21
CA ASN A 44 15.61 -0.40 17.89
C ASN A 44 15.42 -1.51 16.82
N ARG A 45 16.18 -2.58 16.92
CA ARG A 45 16.04 -3.73 16.01
C ARG A 45 14.70 -4.43 16.22
N ASP A 46 14.33 -4.68 17.46
CA ASP A 46 13.06 -5.30 17.83
C ASP A 46 11.87 -4.44 17.37
N ALA A 47 11.96 -3.12 17.55
CA ALA A 47 10.94 -2.18 17.08
C ALA A 47 10.82 -2.16 15.54
N TYR A 48 11.95 -2.27 14.83
CA TYR A 48 11.97 -2.35 13.38
C TYR A 48 11.35 -3.65 12.87
N GLU A 49 11.67 -4.78 13.50
CA GLU A 49 11.08 -6.09 13.14
C GLU A 49 9.57 -6.12 13.41
N GLN A 50 9.11 -5.52 14.51
CA GLN A 50 7.68 -5.36 14.80
C GLN A 50 6.99 -4.50 13.74
N GLY A 51 7.59 -3.39 13.35
CA GLY A 51 7.05 -2.54 12.28
C GLY A 51 6.93 -3.27 10.94
N LEU A 52 7.92 -4.08 10.59
CA LEU A 52 7.86 -4.91 9.38
C LEU A 52 6.78 -5.99 9.46
N ALA A 53 6.57 -6.57 10.64
CA ALA A 53 5.51 -7.57 10.85
C ALA A 53 4.12 -6.93 10.72
N GLU A 54 3.92 -5.74 11.29
CA GLU A 54 2.69 -4.98 11.15
C GLU A 54 2.42 -4.57 9.70
N GLU A 55 3.45 -4.10 8.99
CA GLU A 55 3.32 -3.75 7.56
C GLU A 55 2.93 -4.96 6.71
N ARG A 56 3.52 -6.13 6.98
CA ARG A 56 3.13 -7.38 6.30
C ARG A 56 1.68 -7.76 6.61
N ALA A 57 1.26 -7.66 7.87
CA ALA A 57 -0.11 -7.95 8.27
C ALA A 57 -1.12 -7.00 7.62
N ILE A 58 -0.79 -5.70 7.51
CA ILE A 58 -1.60 -4.71 6.80
C ILE A 58 -1.66 -5.04 5.30
N ARG A 59 -0.53 -5.37 4.69
CA ARG A 59 -0.45 -5.74 3.27
C ARG A 59 -1.24 -7.02 2.97
N GLU A 60 -1.19 -8.02 3.84
CA GLU A 60 -2.00 -9.23 3.71
C GLU A 60 -3.49 -8.96 3.86
N ARG A 61 -3.89 -8.08 4.78
CA ARG A 61 -5.28 -7.65 4.93
C ARG A 61 -5.75 -6.85 3.71
N MET A 62 -4.93 -5.91 3.22
CA MET A 62 -5.23 -5.14 2.01
C MET A 62 -5.22 -6.02 0.76
N GLY A 63 -4.31 -7.00 0.66
CA GLY A 63 -4.29 -7.97 -0.43
C GLY A 63 -5.56 -8.84 -0.45
N ARG A 64 -5.99 -9.33 0.71
CA ARG A 64 -7.24 -10.09 0.86
C ARG A 64 -8.48 -9.23 0.60
N SER A 65 -8.47 -7.98 1.08
CA SER A 65 -9.56 -7.03 0.81
C SER A 65 -9.66 -6.70 -0.67
N GLY A 66 -8.53 -6.58 -1.37
CA GLY A 66 -8.51 -6.32 -2.81
C GLY A 66 -8.91 -7.53 -3.67
N GLU A 67 -8.66 -8.75 -3.20
CA GLU A 67 -9.12 -9.98 -3.86
C GLU A 67 -10.57 -10.29 -3.52
N ASP A 68 -11.00 -10.06 -2.28
CA ASP A 68 -12.39 -10.21 -1.87
C ASP A 68 -13.29 -9.15 -2.51
N ASP A 69 -12.83 -7.90 -2.66
CA ASP A 69 -13.57 -6.87 -3.38
C ASP A 69 -13.67 -7.19 -4.90
N ARG A 70 -12.61 -7.76 -5.49
CA ARG A 70 -12.69 -8.27 -6.88
C ARG A 70 -13.59 -9.49 -7.00
N ALA A 71 -13.57 -10.37 -5.99
CA ALA A 71 -14.45 -11.54 -5.94
C ALA A 71 -15.88 -11.18 -5.51
N GLN A 72 -16.09 -10.15 -4.69
CA GLN A 72 -17.40 -9.65 -4.32
C GLN A 72 -18.04 -8.80 -5.40
N ASP A 73 -17.28 -8.02 -6.16
CA ASP A 73 -17.80 -7.33 -7.35
C ASP A 73 -18.17 -8.29 -8.49
N SER A 74 -17.49 -9.42 -8.60
CA SER A 74 -17.91 -10.49 -9.52
C SER A 74 -19.04 -11.35 -8.96
N ARG A 75 -19.29 -11.29 -7.63
CA ARG A 75 -20.38 -11.99 -6.92
C ARG A 75 -21.51 -11.09 -6.46
N ALA A 76 -21.44 -9.78 -6.73
CA ALA A 76 -22.50 -8.85 -6.36
C ALA A 76 -23.81 -9.24 -7.07
N LYS A 77 -24.60 -9.99 -6.32
CA LYS A 77 -26.04 -10.19 -6.47
C LYS A 77 -26.57 -10.04 -7.90
N GLY A 78 -26.35 -10.96 -8.68
CA GLY A 78 -26.93 -10.93 -10.02
C GLY A 78 -25.95 -11.62 -10.93
N ARG A 79 -26.39 -12.14 -11.84
CA ARG A 79 -25.85 -12.90 -12.91
C ARG A 79 -25.22 -12.02 -13.97
N VAL A 80 -24.64 -10.88 -13.54
CA VAL A 80 -23.91 -9.97 -14.42
C VAL A 80 -22.51 -9.77 -13.87
N THR A 81 -21.51 -10.14 -14.65
CA THR A 81 -20.10 -9.85 -14.39
C THR A 81 -19.69 -8.62 -15.18
N VAL A 82 -19.03 -7.68 -14.54
CA VAL A 82 -18.59 -6.43 -15.17
C VAL A 82 -17.07 -6.37 -15.17
N SER A 83 -16.48 -6.13 -16.32
CA SER A 83 -15.06 -5.87 -16.49
C SER A 83 -14.86 -4.60 -17.31
N PHE A 84 -13.73 -3.93 -17.15
CA PHE A 84 -13.42 -2.71 -17.89
C PHE A 84 -11.97 -2.67 -18.34
N SER A 85 -11.71 -1.92 -19.39
CA SER A 85 -10.38 -1.63 -19.88
C SER A 85 -10.28 -0.14 -20.24
N LEU A 86 -9.43 0.56 -19.51
CA LEU A 86 -9.05 1.95 -19.76
C LEU A 86 -7.52 2.02 -19.73
N THR A 87 -6.94 2.33 -20.86
CA THR A 87 -5.48 2.43 -21.05
C THR A 87 -5.11 3.83 -21.53
N ASP A 88 -3.86 4.23 -21.24
CA ASP A 88 -3.26 5.50 -21.69
C ASP A 88 -3.97 6.78 -21.19
N PRO A 89 -3.96 7.04 -19.88
CA PRO A 89 -3.39 6.31 -18.75
C PRO A 89 -4.30 5.21 -18.20
N VAL A 90 -3.72 4.26 -17.44
CA VAL A 90 -4.50 3.22 -16.76
C VAL A 90 -5.34 3.86 -15.66
N ARG A 91 -6.64 3.62 -15.71
CA ARG A 91 -7.61 4.11 -14.71
C ARG A 91 -8.03 3.00 -13.77
N THR A 92 -8.32 3.39 -12.55
CA THR A 92 -8.97 2.53 -11.56
C THR A 92 -10.44 2.92 -11.41
N ARG A 93 -11.29 1.97 -11.05
CA ARG A 93 -12.69 2.25 -10.78
C ARG A 93 -12.87 2.94 -9.41
N ARG A 94 -13.75 3.90 -9.32
CA ARG A 94 -14.33 4.40 -8.07
C ARG A 94 -15.66 3.73 -7.78
N TYR A 95 -16.49 3.62 -8.80
CA TYR A 95 -17.78 2.98 -8.75
C TYR A 95 -18.09 2.35 -10.12
N LEU A 96 -18.46 1.09 -10.14
CA LEU A 96 -18.88 0.39 -11.32
C LEU A 96 -20.32 -0.07 -11.12
N GLU A 97 -21.23 0.50 -11.87
CA GLU A 97 -22.64 0.12 -11.82
C GLU A 97 -22.82 -1.28 -12.42
N VAL A 98 -23.50 -2.14 -11.68
CA VAL A 98 -23.93 -3.46 -12.16
C VAL A 98 -25.38 -3.36 -12.59
N PRO A 99 -25.70 -3.58 -13.86
CA PRO A 99 -27.06 -3.46 -14.35
C PRO A 99 -27.98 -4.48 -13.69
N ALA A 100 -29.22 -4.09 -13.42
CA ALA A 100 -30.24 -5.02 -12.98
C ALA A 100 -30.54 -6.00 -14.12
N TYR A 101 -30.42 -7.31 -13.81
CA TYR A 101 -30.72 -8.35 -14.77
C TYR A 101 -32.21 -8.61 -14.82
N GLN A 102 -32.88 -8.04 -15.81
CA GLN A 102 -34.31 -8.18 -16.04
C GLN A 102 -34.63 -8.74 -17.43
N CYS A 103 -33.60 -9.11 -18.17
CA CYS A 103 -33.73 -9.61 -19.53
C CYS A 103 -33.83 -11.15 -19.58
N GLU A 104 -34.53 -11.70 -20.56
CA GLU A 104 -34.52 -13.13 -20.83
C GLU A 104 -33.27 -13.49 -21.63
N GLY A 105 -32.57 -14.56 -21.23
CA GLY A 105 -31.36 -15.03 -21.90
C GLY A 105 -30.07 -14.43 -21.36
N GLY A 106 -28.94 -14.88 -21.85
CA GLY A 106 -27.62 -14.44 -21.44
C GLY A 106 -26.76 -14.02 -22.64
N GLY A 107 -25.69 -13.28 -22.37
CA GLY A 107 -24.78 -12.86 -23.42
C GLY A 107 -23.76 -11.83 -22.90
N GLU A 108 -22.82 -11.52 -23.75
CA GLU A 108 -21.82 -10.50 -23.49
C GLU A 108 -22.20 -9.22 -24.24
N VAL A 109 -22.11 -8.07 -23.54
CA VAL A 109 -22.28 -6.74 -24.12
C VAL A 109 -21.03 -5.93 -23.89
N VAL A 110 -20.43 -5.45 -24.97
CA VAL A 110 -19.28 -4.57 -24.92
C VAL A 110 -19.73 -3.15 -25.18
N VAL A 111 -19.50 -2.25 -24.20
CA VAL A 111 -19.83 -0.83 -24.29
C VAL A 111 -18.55 -0.03 -24.41
N GLY A 112 -18.38 0.71 -25.49
CA GLY A 112 -17.35 1.71 -25.64
C GLY A 112 -17.73 2.95 -24.84
N ILE A 113 -16.81 3.43 -24.01
CA ILE A 113 -16.99 4.62 -23.15
C ILE A 113 -15.95 5.68 -23.44
N THR A 114 -16.30 6.91 -23.12
CA THR A 114 -15.35 8.03 -23.09
C THR A 114 -15.41 8.64 -21.71
N VAL A 115 -14.25 8.75 -21.05
CA VAL A 115 -14.09 9.23 -19.68
C VAL A 115 -13.35 10.55 -19.69
N ASN A 116 -13.80 11.51 -18.87
CA ASN A 116 -13.11 12.78 -18.65
C ASN A 116 -12.03 12.68 -17.54
N PRO A 117 -11.18 13.70 -17.33
CA PRO A 117 -10.21 13.72 -16.23
C PRO A 117 -10.82 13.58 -14.84
N SER A 118 -12.06 14.03 -14.62
CA SER A 118 -12.79 13.86 -13.36
C SER A 118 -13.25 12.43 -13.09
N GLY A 119 -13.09 11.53 -14.07
CA GLY A 119 -13.46 10.11 -13.95
C GLY A 119 -14.92 9.82 -14.30
N GLU A 120 -15.63 10.76 -14.89
CA GLU A 120 -17.01 10.60 -15.31
C GLU A 120 -17.10 10.07 -16.75
N VAL A 121 -18.07 9.21 -17.02
CA VAL A 121 -18.37 8.73 -18.35
C VAL A 121 -19.20 9.78 -19.07
N VAL A 122 -18.58 10.50 -20.02
CA VAL A 122 -19.22 11.57 -20.80
C VAL A 122 -19.91 11.06 -22.05
N ALA A 123 -19.55 9.86 -22.52
CA ALA A 123 -20.22 9.18 -23.63
C ALA A 123 -20.13 7.67 -23.45
N ALA A 124 -21.19 6.97 -23.84
CA ALA A 124 -21.25 5.53 -23.86
C ALA A 124 -21.99 5.06 -25.13
N LYS A 125 -21.47 4.03 -25.76
CA LYS A 125 -22.04 3.43 -26.99
C LYS A 125 -21.81 1.93 -26.97
N VAL A 126 -22.82 1.17 -27.32
CA VAL A 126 -22.66 -0.29 -27.52
C VAL A 126 -21.73 -0.54 -28.70
N ALA A 127 -20.66 -1.28 -28.45
CA ALA A 127 -19.70 -1.69 -29.46
C ALA A 127 -20.11 -3.04 -30.08
N SER A 128 -20.52 -3.99 -29.24
CA SER A 128 -20.96 -5.32 -29.72
C SER A 128 -21.75 -6.09 -28.67
N GLY A 129 -22.43 -7.12 -29.09
CA GLY A 129 -23.05 -8.15 -28.27
C GLY A 129 -24.43 -7.82 -27.72
N GLY A 130 -25.04 -8.81 -27.08
CA GLY A 130 -26.33 -8.75 -26.41
C GLY A 130 -27.55 -8.48 -27.28
N ASP A 131 -28.72 -8.63 -26.69
CA ASP A 131 -29.98 -8.16 -27.24
C ASP A 131 -30.30 -6.72 -26.84
N ASP A 132 -31.40 -6.17 -27.31
CA ASP A 132 -31.75 -4.77 -27.05
C ASP A 132 -31.96 -4.49 -25.58
N CYS A 133 -32.55 -5.41 -24.81
CA CYS A 133 -32.72 -5.30 -23.37
C CYS A 133 -31.36 -5.23 -22.62
N MET A 134 -30.46 -6.15 -22.93
CA MET A 134 -29.13 -6.19 -22.33
C MET A 134 -28.29 -4.96 -22.70
N ARG A 135 -28.39 -4.49 -23.95
CA ARG A 135 -27.69 -3.28 -24.43
C ARG A 135 -28.14 -2.03 -23.71
N GLU A 136 -29.48 -1.87 -23.52
CA GLU A 136 -30.03 -0.74 -22.80
C GLU A 136 -29.57 -0.73 -21.33
N ALA A 137 -29.66 -1.87 -20.63
CA ALA A 137 -29.20 -2.02 -19.27
C ALA A 137 -27.68 -1.77 -19.13
N ALA A 138 -26.88 -2.27 -20.06
CA ALA A 138 -25.44 -2.05 -20.08
C ALA A 138 -25.07 -0.58 -20.34
N LEU A 139 -25.78 0.11 -21.23
CA LEU A 139 -25.56 1.54 -21.50
C LEU A 139 -25.88 2.41 -20.29
N GLU A 140 -26.99 2.13 -19.60
CA GLU A 140 -27.36 2.86 -18.39
C GLU A 140 -26.32 2.65 -17.31
N ALA A 141 -25.92 1.43 -17.03
CA ALA A 141 -24.89 1.11 -16.07
C ALA A 141 -23.53 1.73 -16.43
N ALA A 142 -23.15 1.74 -17.70
CA ALA A 142 -21.91 2.38 -18.14
C ALA A 142 -21.89 3.88 -17.90
N ARG A 143 -23.01 4.57 -18.10
CA ARG A 143 -23.14 6.02 -17.85
C ARG A 143 -23.04 6.38 -16.38
N ASN A 144 -23.52 5.50 -15.51
CA ASN A 144 -23.50 5.70 -14.05
C ASN A 144 -22.17 5.26 -13.41
N SER A 145 -21.29 4.66 -14.16
CA SER A 145 -19.98 4.21 -13.68
C SER A 145 -19.01 5.39 -13.54
N LEU A 146 -18.15 5.32 -12.51
CA LEU A 146 -17.17 6.37 -12.18
C LEU A 146 -15.78 5.76 -12.05
N PHE A 147 -14.78 6.49 -12.55
CA PHE A 147 -13.37 6.15 -12.46
C PHE A 147 -12.60 7.12 -11.57
N ASN A 148 -11.34 6.85 -11.31
CA ASN A 148 -10.50 7.76 -10.53
C ASN A 148 -10.30 9.10 -11.26
N ILE A 149 -10.13 10.14 -10.46
CA ILE A 149 -9.74 11.47 -10.95
C ILE A 149 -8.28 11.40 -11.38
N ASP A 150 -7.96 11.88 -12.56
CA ASP A 150 -6.62 11.97 -13.09
C ASP A 150 -6.52 13.21 -14.00
N ASP A 151 -5.94 14.26 -13.44
CA ASP A 151 -5.77 15.54 -14.13
C ASP A 151 -4.76 15.48 -15.27
N SER A 152 -3.93 14.41 -15.31
CA SER A 152 -2.98 14.16 -16.40
C SER A 152 -3.60 13.46 -17.60
N ALA A 153 -4.81 12.93 -17.43
CA ALA A 153 -5.50 12.22 -18.48
C ALA A 153 -6.03 13.16 -19.58
N PRO A 154 -6.16 12.67 -20.81
CA PRO A 154 -6.76 13.46 -21.89
C PRO A 154 -8.22 13.83 -21.56
N ALA A 155 -8.68 14.95 -22.07
CA ALA A 155 -10.05 15.44 -21.89
C ALA A 155 -11.11 14.39 -22.32
N ARG A 156 -10.75 13.50 -23.23
CA ARG A 156 -11.55 12.38 -23.71
C ARG A 156 -10.67 11.13 -23.79
N GLN A 157 -10.78 10.29 -22.79
CA GLN A 157 -10.12 9.00 -22.79
C GLN A 157 -11.11 7.91 -23.24
N SER A 158 -10.76 7.17 -24.25
CA SER A 158 -11.57 6.05 -24.74
C SER A 158 -11.27 4.78 -23.98
N GLY A 159 -12.29 3.99 -23.70
CA GLY A 159 -12.17 2.70 -23.04
C GLY A 159 -13.37 1.82 -23.33
N THR A 160 -13.41 0.66 -22.71
CA THR A 160 -14.52 -0.30 -22.84
C THR A 160 -14.94 -0.83 -21.49
N ILE A 161 -16.24 -1.09 -21.33
CA ILE A 161 -16.80 -1.88 -20.23
C ILE A 161 -17.48 -3.09 -20.87
N THR A 162 -17.19 -4.27 -20.35
CA THR A 162 -17.79 -5.51 -20.79
C THR A 162 -18.71 -6.04 -19.70
N TYR A 163 -19.95 -6.28 -20.05
CA TYR A 163 -20.98 -6.86 -19.19
C TYR A 163 -21.30 -8.28 -19.66
N LEU A 164 -21.10 -9.25 -18.80
CA LEU A 164 -21.45 -10.64 -19.05
C LEU A 164 -22.72 -10.98 -18.28
N PHE A 165 -23.82 -11.15 -18.99
CA PHE A 165 -25.11 -11.57 -18.45
C PHE A 165 -25.19 -13.10 -18.46
N ILE A 166 -25.38 -13.70 -17.29
CA ILE A 166 -25.43 -15.14 -17.11
C ILE A 166 -26.91 -15.54 -16.92
N PRO A 167 -27.50 -16.36 -17.80
CA PRO A 167 -28.90 -16.77 -17.68
C PRO A 167 -29.14 -17.63 -16.45
N GLN A 168 -30.37 -17.60 -15.97
CA GLN A 168 -30.84 -18.47 -14.88
C GLN A 168 -31.11 -19.87 -15.33
#